data_a613ccfc6f3d8afc5be0cc126e7650a1
#
_entry.id   a613ccfc6f3d8afc5be0cc126e7650a1
#
_cell.length_a   1.000
_cell.length_b   1.000
_cell.length_c   1.000
_cell.angle_alpha   90.00
_cell.angle_beta   90.00
_cell.angle_gamma   90.00
#
_symmetry.space_group_name_H-M   'P 1'
#
loop_
_entity.id
_entity.type
_entity.pdbx_description
1 polymer ?
#
loop_
_entity_poly.entity_id
_entity_poly.type
_entity_poly.pdbx_seq_one_letter_code
_entity_poly.pdbx_strand_id
1 'polypeptide(L)'
;MSMTTTDGTFTHPALFYRSRDEYADRTVAFVREGLAAGEPVAVAVPGPNLELVRTGLGGDARDVTFLDMTDAGRNPGRIIPGVLRAFADAHARVRVRIVGEPVWSGRSAAEYPACAQHEALINAAFAGRPATILCPYDETLLAPDVLADALVTHPTVIARGRERVSEAYDWQAVVARYNEALTRPPDAGVLVFGAGELPEARRFAVGRAASLGLAGQRLQDAELAVAELTTNSVVHGGGAGTLAVWAEAGQVVCEVRDTGRLTDPLAGRRPPERGQIGGRGLLLVHYVADLVRVHTTDDGTAVRFYLDV
;
A
#
# COMPACT_ATOMS: atom_id res chain seq x y z
N MET A 1 17.15 18.03 31.98
CA MET A 1 17.86 17.21 30.98
C MET A 1 17.26 17.56 29.63
N SER A 2 18.02 18.25 28.81
CA SER A 2 17.60 18.75 27.51
C SER A 2 17.36 17.58 26.57
N MET A 3 16.12 17.38 26.14
CA MET A 3 15.80 16.47 25.02
C MET A 3 16.35 17.14 23.77
N THR A 4 17.40 16.57 23.22
CA THR A 4 17.91 16.87 21.88
C THR A 4 16.78 16.59 20.88
N THR A 5 16.19 17.64 20.35
CA THR A 5 15.33 17.58 19.17
C THR A 5 16.15 17.00 18.02
N THR A 6 15.92 15.74 17.67
CA THR A 6 16.40 15.15 16.43
C THR A 6 15.59 15.77 15.29
N ASP A 7 16.06 16.91 14.84
CA ASP A 7 15.55 17.63 13.69
C ASP A 7 15.73 16.74 12.45
N GLY A 8 14.63 16.39 11.77
CA GLY A 8 14.66 15.80 10.43
C GLY A 8 14.62 14.27 10.29
N THR A 9 14.46 13.48 11.36
CA THR A 9 14.42 12.00 11.23
C THR A 9 12.99 11.47 11.14
N PHE A 10 12.77 10.57 10.19
CA PHE A 10 11.56 9.76 10.10
C PHE A 10 11.43 8.81 11.30
N THR A 11 10.24 8.71 11.88
CA THR A 11 9.91 7.73 12.92
C THR A 11 8.66 6.95 12.54
N HIS A 12 8.70 5.63 12.79
CA HIS A 12 7.67 4.69 12.37
C HIS A 12 7.37 3.70 13.51
N PRO A 13 6.66 4.11 14.57
CA PRO A 13 6.29 3.24 15.68
C PRO A 13 5.05 2.41 15.36
N ALA A 14 5.04 1.13 15.78
CA ALA A 14 3.85 0.31 15.91
C ALA A 14 3.19 0.54 17.27
N LEU A 15 1.88 0.75 17.30
CA LEU A 15 1.08 0.80 18.53
C LEU A 15 0.31 -0.51 18.70
N PHE A 16 0.69 -1.33 19.67
CA PHE A 16 -0.05 -2.53 20.04
C PHE A 16 -1.07 -2.19 21.12
N TYR A 17 -2.35 -2.46 20.86
CA TYR A 17 -3.46 -2.18 21.75
C TYR A 17 -4.37 -3.41 21.93
N ARG A 18 -5.15 -3.44 23.03
CA ARG A 18 -6.01 -4.56 23.41
C ARG A 18 -7.47 -4.20 23.60
N SER A 19 -7.80 -2.92 23.59
CA SER A 19 -9.16 -2.43 23.73
C SER A 19 -9.39 -1.18 22.94
N ARG A 20 -10.67 -0.89 22.65
CA ARG A 20 -11.06 0.34 21.99
C ARG A 20 -10.69 1.60 22.79
N ASP A 21 -10.76 1.51 24.12
CA ASP A 21 -10.38 2.63 24.99
C ASP A 21 -8.87 2.88 24.92
N GLU A 22 -8.04 1.83 25.00
CA GLU A 22 -6.59 1.96 24.85
C GLU A 22 -6.23 2.54 23.48
N TYR A 23 -6.88 2.07 22.40
CA TYR A 23 -6.71 2.61 21.06
C TYR A 23 -7.04 4.10 21.02
N ALA A 24 -8.23 4.49 21.53
CA ALA A 24 -8.67 5.88 21.52
C ALA A 24 -7.72 6.77 22.32
N ASP A 25 -7.41 6.38 23.57
CA ASP A 25 -6.55 7.17 24.47
C ASP A 25 -5.18 7.41 23.83
N ARG A 26 -4.54 6.37 23.27
CA ARG A 26 -3.20 6.47 22.69
C ARG A 26 -3.19 7.27 21.39
N THR A 27 -4.17 7.01 20.53
CA THR A 27 -4.26 7.68 19.22
C THR A 27 -4.62 9.17 19.40
N VAL A 28 -5.57 9.48 20.28
CA VAL A 28 -5.94 10.86 20.58
C VAL A 28 -4.78 11.63 21.22
N ALA A 29 -4.06 11.00 22.16
CA ALA A 29 -2.87 11.61 22.77
C ALA A 29 -1.80 11.91 21.71
N PHE A 30 -1.50 10.96 20.83
CA PHE A 30 -0.54 11.13 19.73
C PHE A 30 -0.94 12.27 18.78
N VAL A 31 -2.23 12.40 18.44
CA VAL A 31 -2.75 13.48 17.60
C VAL A 31 -2.59 14.84 18.31
N ARG A 32 -3.01 14.93 19.59
CA ARG A 32 -2.92 16.17 20.37
C ARG A 32 -1.48 16.66 20.57
N GLU A 33 -0.55 15.75 20.79
CA GLU A 33 0.88 16.07 20.85
C GLU A 33 1.36 16.73 19.54
N GLY A 34 0.92 16.21 18.36
CA GLY A 34 1.24 16.79 17.07
C GLY A 34 0.67 18.20 16.91
N LEU A 35 -0.61 18.37 17.21
CA LEU A 35 -1.27 19.69 17.15
C LEU A 35 -0.59 20.70 18.08
N ALA A 36 -0.25 20.29 19.31
CA ALA A 36 0.46 21.14 20.26
C ALA A 36 1.88 21.54 19.80
N ALA A 37 2.54 20.66 19.02
CA ALA A 37 3.82 20.93 18.39
C ALA A 37 3.71 21.77 17.09
N GLY A 38 2.50 22.10 16.64
CA GLY A 38 2.25 22.80 15.38
C GLY A 38 2.49 21.92 14.15
N GLU A 39 2.50 20.61 14.30
CA GLU A 39 2.63 19.66 13.21
C GLU A 39 1.27 19.48 12.52
N PRO A 40 1.17 19.49 11.17
CA PRO A 40 -0.01 19.01 10.47
C PRO A 40 -0.26 17.54 10.79
N VAL A 41 -1.53 17.20 11.09
CA VAL A 41 -1.90 15.85 11.52
C VAL A 41 -2.92 15.24 10.56
N ALA A 42 -2.70 13.99 10.15
CA ALA A 42 -3.66 13.16 9.45
C ALA A 42 -3.97 11.87 10.22
N VAL A 43 -5.22 11.42 10.14
CA VAL A 43 -5.68 10.15 10.66
C VAL A 43 -6.33 9.38 9.51
N ALA A 44 -5.67 8.31 9.06
CA ALA A 44 -6.06 7.45 7.97
C ALA A 44 -6.25 6.02 8.51
N VAL A 45 -7.47 5.73 8.98
CA VAL A 45 -7.83 4.48 9.66
C VAL A 45 -9.21 4.01 9.20
N PRO A 46 -9.62 2.74 9.42
CA PRO A 46 -10.96 2.26 9.07
C PRO A 46 -12.07 3.09 9.74
N GLY A 47 -13.21 3.22 9.07
CA GLY A 47 -14.34 4.08 9.48
C GLY A 47 -14.72 4.00 10.96
N PRO A 48 -14.90 2.80 11.59
CA PRO A 48 -15.23 2.69 13.01
C PRO A 48 -14.15 3.29 13.94
N ASN A 49 -12.87 3.15 13.60
CA ASN A 49 -11.75 3.70 14.35
C ASN A 49 -11.61 5.21 14.09
N LEU A 50 -11.92 5.66 12.87
CA LEU A 50 -11.94 7.08 12.49
C LEU A 50 -12.93 7.86 13.34
N GLU A 51 -14.16 7.35 13.50
CA GLU A 51 -15.19 7.98 14.34
C GLU A 51 -14.82 7.96 15.83
N LEU A 52 -14.15 6.92 16.30
CA LEU A 52 -13.66 6.82 17.66
C LEU A 52 -12.63 7.93 17.96
N VAL A 53 -11.65 8.10 17.08
CA VAL A 53 -10.62 9.16 17.21
C VAL A 53 -11.25 10.55 17.10
N ARG A 54 -12.14 10.76 16.13
CA ARG A 54 -12.85 12.03 15.95
C ARG A 54 -13.62 12.44 17.20
N THR A 55 -14.36 11.47 17.79
CA THR A 55 -15.12 11.69 19.02
C THR A 55 -14.19 12.02 20.20
N GLY A 56 -13.09 11.30 20.36
CA GLY A 56 -12.12 11.52 21.42
C GLY A 56 -11.39 12.88 21.33
N LEU A 57 -11.21 13.40 20.12
CA LEU A 57 -10.61 14.72 19.89
C LEU A 57 -11.58 15.87 20.19
N GLY A 58 -12.89 15.67 19.98
CA GLY A 58 -13.88 16.73 20.18
C GLY A 58 -13.59 17.96 19.30
N GLY A 59 -13.41 19.11 19.92
CA GLY A 59 -13.13 20.37 19.20
C GLY A 59 -11.83 20.38 18.40
N ASP A 60 -10.81 19.61 18.80
CA ASP A 60 -9.50 19.53 18.12
C ASP A 60 -9.61 18.83 16.76
N ALA A 61 -10.69 18.05 16.53
CA ALA A 61 -10.89 17.29 15.29
C ALA A 61 -10.95 18.19 14.02
N ARG A 62 -11.31 19.47 14.16
CA ARG A 62 -11.38 20.42 13.03
C ARG A 62 -9.99 20.71 12.40
N ASP A 63 -8.93 20.51 13.16
CA ASP A 63 -7.53 20.79 12.75
C ASP A 63 -6.82 19.53 12.24
N VAL A 64 -7.55 18.41 12.09
CA VAL A 64 -7.03 17.10 11.67
C VAL A 64 -7.61 16.71 10.31
N THR A 65 -6.78 16.19 9.43
CA THR A 65 -7.22 15.59 8.17
C THR A 65 -7.63 14.14 8.42
N PHE A 66 -8.88 13.79 8.13
CA PHE A 66 -9.41 12.42 8.28
C PHE A 66 -9.61 11.75 6.93
N LEU A 67 -9.16 10.50 6.81
CA LEU A 67 -9.32 9.66 5.63
C LEU A 67 -9.80 8.27 6.05
N ASP A 68 -10.87 7.78 5.45
CA ASP A 68 -11.27 6.38 5.66
C ASP A 68 -10.32 5.45 4.90
N MET A 69 -9.58 4.62 5.64
CA MET A 69 -8.60 3.70 5.07
C MET A 69 -9.26 2.57 4.27
N THR A 70 -10.52 2.27 4.52
CA THR A 70 -11.24 1.25 3.74
C THR A 70 -11.42 1.68 2.28
N ASP A 71 -11.55 2.97 2.02
CA ASP A 71 -11.60 3.55 0.68
C ASP A 71 -10.22 3.96 0.17
N ALA A 72 -9.54 4.83 0.92
CA ALA A 72 -8.26 5.41 0.51
C ALA A 72 -7.16 4.36 0.38
N GLY A 73 -7.18 3.34 1.23
CA GLY A 73 -6.24 2.23 1.30
C GLY A 73 -6.77 0.90 0.78
N ARG A 74 -7.88 0.86 0.05
CA ARG A 74 -8.45 -0.38 -0.50
C ARG A 74 -7.37 -1.23 -1.17
N ASN A 75 -6.63 -0.66 -2.11
CA ASN A 75 -5.39 -1.23 -2.60
C ASN A 75 -4.20 -0.71 -1.76
N PRO A 76 -3.47 -1.56 -1.03
CA PRO A 76 -2.33 -1.14 -0.21
C PRO A 76 -1.24 -0.39 -1.01
N GLY A 77 -1.12 -0.67 -2.32
CA GLY A 77 -0.20 0.03 -3.21
C GLY A 77 -0.49 1.52 -3.40
N ARG A 78 -1.71 1.97 -3.10
CA ARG A 78 -2.12 3.39 -3.21
C ARG A 78 -1.77 4.21 -1.97
N ILE A 79 -1.55 3.58 -0.82
CA ILE A 79 -1.47 4.28 0.47
C ILE A 79 -0.22 5.17 0.52
N ILE A 80 0.95 4.67 0.15
CA ILE A 80 2.17 5.51 0.13
C ILE A 80 1.99 6.72 -0.78
N PRO A 81 1.68 6.59 -2.09
CA PRO A 81 1.61 7.75 -2.97
C PRO A 81 0.39 8.64 -2.71
N GLY A 82 -0.78 8.06 -2.49
CA GLY A 82 -2.06 8.77 -2.49
C GLY A 82 -2.53 9.25 -1.12
N VAL A 83 -1.99 8.69 -0.03
CA VAL A 83 -2.35 9.06 1.34
C VAL A 83 -1.15 9.68 2.05
N LEU A 84 -0.13 8.87 2.34
CA LEU A 84 0.97 9.29 3.21
C LEU A 84 1.84 10.38 2.57
N ARG A 85 2.32 10.12 1.33
CA ARG A 85 3.15 11.07 0.60
C ARG A 85 2.35 12.27 0.12
N ALA A 86 1.10 12.08 -0.32
CA ALA A 86 0.25 13.20 -0.71
C ALA A 86 0.08 14.20 0.43
N PHE A 87 -0.18 13.71 1.66
CA PHE A 87 -0.28 14.57 2.84
C PHE A 87 1.06 15.20 3.20
N ALA A 88 2.14 14.43 3.28
CA ALA A 88 3.47 14.93 3.65
C ALA A 88 4.02 15.95 2.65
N ASP A 89 3.80 15.72 1.34
CA ASP A 89 4.28 16.61 0.27
C ASP A 89 3.49 17.93 0.21
N ALA A 90 2.20 17.93 0.63
CA ALA A 90 1.42 19.15 0.82
C ALA A 90 1.96 20.02 1.98
N HIS A 91 2.69 19.42 2.93
CA HIS A 91 3.25 20.06 4.10
C HIS A 91 4.80 19.98 4.13
N ALA A 92 5.47 20.02 2.99
CA ALA A 92 6.89 19.69 2.81
C ALA A 92 7.89 20.52 3.64
N ARG A 93 7.47 21.62 4.26
CA ARG A 93 8.33 22.54 5.03
C ARG A 93 8.35 22.28 6.53
N VAL A 94 7.49 21.41 7.01
CA VAL A 94 7.32 21.13 8.44
C VAL A 94 7.24 19.62 8.66
N ARG A 95 7.48 19.19 9.89
CA ARG A 95 7.25 17.81 10.30
C ARG A 95 5.75 17.51 10.25
N VAL A 96 5.38 16.35 9.73
CA VAL A 96 4.00 15.87 9.73
C VAL A 96 3.83 14.69 10.67
N ARG A 97 2.61 14.53 11.17
CA ARG A 97 2.24 13.40 12.03
C ARG A 97 1.05 12.67 11.41
N ILE A 98 1.16 11.35 11.24
CA ILE A 98 0.14 10.55 10.59
C ILE A 98 -0.17 9.33 11.45
N VAL A 99 -1.44 9.04 11.66
CA VAL A 99 -1.91 7.73 12.12
C VAL A 99 -2.36 6.96 10.88
N GLY A 100 -1.74 5.82 10.59
CA GLY A 100 -2.07 4.97 9.45
C GLY A 100 -2.40 3.56 9.91
N GLU A 101 -3.56 3.03 9.52
CA GLU A 101 -3.98 1.67 9.87
C GLU A 101 -4.31 0.88 8.58
N PRO A 102 -3.29 0.45 7.81
CA PRO A 102 -3.50 -0.34 6.59
C PRO A 102 -3.76 -1.82 6.88
N VAL A 103 -3.47 -2.28 8.10
CA VAL A 103 -3.66 -3.66 8.55
C VAL A 103 -4.74 -3.70 9.63
N TRP A 104 -5.89 -4.28 9.30
CA TRP A 104 -7.00 -4.50 10.24
C TRP A 104 -7.62 -5.88 10.02
N SER A 105 -8.43 -6.38 10.97
CA SER A 105 -9.05 -7.71 10.96
C SER A 105 -9.97 -8.00 9.77
N GLY A 106 -10.36 -6.98 9.00
CA GLY A 106 -11.16 -7.12 7.78
C GLY A 106 -10.34 -7.37 6.50
N ARG A 107 -9.01 -7.34 6.55
CA ARG A 107 -8.17 -7.67 5.39
C ARG A 107 -8.21 -9.16 5.10
N SER A 108 -8.40 -9.52 3.83
CA SER A 108 -8.34 -10.90 3.39
C SER A 108 -6.90 -11.45 3.36
N ALA A 109 -6.76 -12.77 3.35
CA ALA A 109 -5.47 -13.44 3.19
C ALA A 109 -4.78 -13.10 1.85
N ALA A 110 -5.55 -12.77 0.80
CA ALA A 110 -5.01 -12.35 -0.49
C ALA A 110 -4.42 -10.93 -0.46
N GLU A 111 -5.01 -10.02 0.36
CA GLU A 111 -4.55 -8.63 0.51
C GLU A 111 -3.38 -8.49 1.48
N TYR A 112 -3.33 -9.35 2.51
CA TYR A 112 -2.37 -9.20 3.60
C TYR A 112 -0.91 -9.09 3.15
N PRO A 113 -0.39 -9.91 2.20
CA PRO A 113 0.98 -9.75 1.71
C PRO A 113 1.28 -8.37 1.13
N ALA A 114 0.30 -7.74 0.46
CA ALA A 114 0.46 -6.37 -0.05
C ALA A 114 0.42 -5.33 1.08
N CYS A 115 -0.34 -5.58 2.16
CA CYS A 115 -0.36 -4.75 3.36
C CYS A 115 0.99 -4.83 4.11
N ALA A 116 1.53 -6.04 4.31
CA ALA A 116 2.82 -6.25 4.96
C ALA A 116 3.96 -5.59 4.18
N GLN A 117 3.98 -5.75 2.84
CA GLN A 117 4.93 -5.03 1.99
C GLN A 117 4.76 -3.51 2.05
N HIS A 118 3.52 -3.01 2.16
CA HIS A 118 3.28 -1.57 2.32
C HIS A 118 3.91 -1.04 3.61
N GLU A 119 3.68 -1.70 4.75
CA GLU A 119 4.27 -1.33 6.04
C GLU A 119 5.80 -1.32 6.00
N ALA A 120 6.40 -2.34 5.40
CA ALA A 120 7.82 -2.41 5.19
C ALA A 120 8.34 -1.23 4.34
N LEU A 121 7.67 -0.94 3.23
CA LEU A 121 8.08 0.07 2.24
C LEU A 121 7.90 1.52 2.71
N ILE A 122 7.09 1.79 3.73
CA ILE A 122 7.02 3.11 4.38
C ILE A 122 8.42 3.55 4.82
N ASN A 123 9.22 2.64 5.37
CA ASN A 123 10.58 2.94 5.84
C ASN A 123 11.49 3.48 4.72
N ALA A 124 11.41 2.91 3.52
CA ALA A 124 12.14 3.39 2.35
C ALA A 124 11.54 4.69 1.77
N ALA A 125 10.20 4.77 1.72
CA ALA A 125 9.49 5.90 1.12
C ALA A 125 9.63 7.21 1.91
N PHE A 126 9.87 7.11 3.21
CA PHE A 126 10.01 8.25 4.14
C PHE A 126 11.43 8.44 4.67
N ALA A 127 12.40 7.64 4.23
CA ALA A 127 13.80 7.82 4.65
C ALA A 127 14.25 9.27 4.45
N GLY A 128 14.76 9.90 5.53
CA GLY A 128 15.23 11.29 5.55
C GLY A 128 14.14 12.37 5.51
N ARG A 129 12.85 12.01 5.66
CA ARG A 129 11.74 12.96 5.68
C ARG A 129 11.33 13.30 7.13
N PRO A 130 10.96 14.56 7.41
CA PRO A 130 10.46 14.94 8.73
C PRO A 130 9.01 14.46 8.91
N ALA A 131 8.83 13.21 9.35
CA ALA A 131 7.51 12.62 9.56
C ALA A 131 7.53 11.62 10.73
N THR A 132 6.41 11.54 11.44
CA THR A 132 6.08 10.43 12.35
C THR A 132 4.84 9.73 11.85
N ILE A 133 4.92 8.41 11.61
CA ILE A 133 3.79 7.59 11.19
C ILE A 133 3.57 6.54 12.27
N LEU A 134 2.42 6.62 12.96
CA LEU A 134 1.99 5.64 13.96
C LEU A 134 1.07 4.62 13.31
N CYS A 135 1.40 3.33 13.42
CA CYS A 135 0.59 2.24 12.88
C CYS A 135 -0.01 1.40 14.02
N PRO A 136 -1.34 1.49 14.26
CA PRO A 136 -2.03 0.70 15.27
C PRO A 136 -2.22 -0.77 14.86
N TYR A 137 -2.08 -1.68 15.84
CA TYR A 137 -2.28 -3.13 15.70
C TYR A 137 -3.11 -3.67 16.86
N ASP A 138 -4.25 -4.28 16.55
CA ASP A 138 -5.12 -4.92 17.55
C ASP A 138 -4.56 -6.30 17.94
N GLU A 139 -3.98 -6.42 19.14
CA GLU A 139 -3.44 -7.69 19.67
C GLU A 139 -4.53 -8.75 19.89
N THR A 140 -5.82 -8.39 19.89
CA THR A 140 -6.93 -9.31 20.17
C THR A 140 -7.60 -9.87 18.91
N LEU A 141 -7.49 -9.16 17.80
CA LEU A 141 -8.16 -9.50 16.55
C LEU A 141 -7.19 -9.93 15.42
N LEU A 142 -5.93 -9.49 15.48
CA LEU A 142 -4.95 -9.82 14.47
C LEU A 142 -4.23 -11.15 14.79
N ALA A 143 -3.92 -11.90 13.74
CA ALA A 143 -3.22 -13.16 13.87
C ALA A 143 -1.77 -12.97 14.40
N PRO A 144 -1.19 -13.96 15.10
CA PRO A 144 0.15 -13.83 15.68
C PRO A 144 1.27 -13.54 14.68
N ASP A 145 1.18 -14.04 13.45
CA ASP A 145 2.12 -13.78 12.36
C ASP A 145 2.05 -12.33 11.87
N VAL A 146 0.86 -11.73 11.83
CA VAL A 146 0.65 -10.31 11.53
C VAL A 146 1.32 -9.43 12.59
N LEU A 147 1.17 -9.77 13.88
CA LEU A 147 1.81 -9.05 14.98
C LEU A 147 3.34 -9.24 14.97
N ALA A 148 3.82 -10.42 14.56
CA ALA A 148 5.25 -10.66 14.38
C ALA A 148 5.82 -9.82 13.23
N ASP A 149 5.12 -9.71 12.10
CA ASP A 149 5.54 -8.85 10.99
C ASP A 149 5.57 -7.36 11.37
N ALA A 150 4.65 -6.91 12.23
CA ALA A 150 4.69 -5.55 12.76
C ALA A 150 5.97 -5.25 13.55
N LEU A 151 6.51 -6.23 14.29
CA LEU A 151 7.81 -6.10 14.97
C LEU A 151 8.97 -5.99 13.98
N VAL A 152 8.87 -6.63 12.82
CA VAL A 152 9.92 -6.63 11.79
C VAL A 152 9.88 -5.36 10.94
N THR A 153 8.70 -4.78 10.72
CA THR A 153 8.53 -3.58 9.89
C THR A 153 8.71 -2.26 10.63
N HIS A 154 8.63 -2.24 11.96
CA HIS A 154 8.69 -1.02 12.76
C HIS A 154 9.93 -0.97 13.66
N PRO A 155 10.74 0.12 13.59
CA PRO A 155 11.94 0.24 14.43
C PRO A 155 11.63 0.40 15.91
N THR A 156 10.42 0.90 16.25
CA THR A 156 9.96 1.06 17.62
C THR A 156 8.54 0.52 17.81
N VAL A 157 8.24 0.07 19.02
CA VAL A 157 6.96 -0.52 19.39
C VAL A 157 6.47 0.13 20.67
N ILE A 158 5.21 0.55 20.66
CA ILE A 158 4.48 1.04 21.83
C ILE A 158 3.50 -0.05 22.26
N ALA A 159 3.72 -0.62 23.43
CA ALA A 159 2.83 -1.64 24.00
C ALA A 159 2.64 -1.39 25.49
N ARG A 160 1.40 -1.49 25.99
CA ARG A 160 1.07 -1.26 27.42
C ARG A 160 1.63 0.08 27.96
N GLY A 161 1.58 1.11 27.13
CA GLY A 161 2.07 2.45 27.47
C GLY A 161 3.57 2.62 27.55
N ARG A 162 4.36 1.64 27.10
CA ARG A 162 5.83 1.71 27.05
C ARG A 162 6.31 1.62 25.62
N GLU A 163 7.20 2.54 25.27
CA GLU A 163 7.92 2.49 24.01
C GLU A 163 9.23 1.71 24.16
N ARG A 164 9.56 0.88 23.18
CA ARG A 164 10.83 0.14 23.11
C ARG A 164 11.29 -0.01 21.67
N VAL A 165 12.58 -0.14 21.47
CA VAL A 165 13.16 -0.51 20.19
C VAL A 165 12.76 -1.94 19.85
N SER A 166 12.46 -2.21 18.56
CA SER A 166 12.23 -3.55 18.07
C SER A 166 13.56 -4.21 17.70
N GLU A 167 13.96 -5.24 18.44
CA GLU A 167 15.17 -6.03 18.15
C GLU A 167 15.02 -6.86 16.86
N ALA A 168 13.77 -7.10 16.42
CA ALA A 168 13.45 -7.85 15.21
C ALA A 168 13.41 -6.98 13.94
N TYR A 169 13.66 -5.67 14.04
CA TYR A 169 13.50 -4.75 12.93
C TYR A 169 14.40 -5.08 11.74
N ASP A 170 13.78 -5.50 10.65
CA ASP A 170 14.37 -5.78 9.34
C ASP A 170 13.27 -5.71 8.26
N TRP A 171 12.89 -4.51 7.87
CA TRP A 171 11.80 -4.32 6.92
C TRP A 171 12.09 -4.95 5.55
N GLN A 172 13.36 -5.06 5.14
CA GLN A 172 13.75 -5.70 3.88
C GLN A 172 13.41 -7.19 3.88
N ALA A 173 13.55 -7.86 5.02
CA ALA A 173 13.17 -9.28 5.16
C ALA A 173 11.66 -9.48 4.91
N VAL A 174 10.79 -8.53 5.30
CA VAL A 174 9.35 -8.60 5.03
C VAL A 174 9.06 -8.39 3.54
N VAL A 175 9.72 -7.43 2.88
CA VAL A 175 9.60 -7.25 1.42
C VAL A 175 9.97 -8.53 0.68
N ALA A 176 11.07 -9.17 1.06
CA ALA A 176 11.54 -10.42 0.47
C ALA A 176 10.59 -11.60 0.74
N ARG A 177 10.08 -11.72 1.98
CA ARG A 177 9.14 -12.78 2.39
C ARG A 177 7.87 -12.78 1.56
N TYR A 178 7.29 -11.61 1.34
CA TYR A 178 6.04 -11.45 0.61
C TYR A 178 6.22 -11.22 -0.90
N ASN A 179 7.44 -11.41 -1.41
CA ASN A 179 7.71 -11.56 -2.84
C ASN A 179 7.39 -13.01 -3.28
N GLU A 180 6.18 -13.44 -3.01
CA GLU A 180 5.70 -14.81 -3.22
C GLU A 180 5.40 -15.10 -4.69
N ALA A 181 5.74 -16.32 -5.12
CA ALA A 181 5.39 -16.79 -6.46
C ALA A 181 3.86 -16.81 -6.66
N LEU A 182 3.40 -16.20 -7.73
CA LEU A 182 1.98 -16.11 -8.06
C LEU A 182 1.58 -17.30 -8.95
N THR A 183 0.88 -18.29 -8.39
CA THR A 183 0.34 -19.43 -9.17
C THR A 183 -0.83 -18.97 -10.02
N ARG A 184 -0.90 -19.45 -11.27
CA ARG A 184 -1.99 -19.18 -12.20
C ARG A 184 -2.89 -20.41 -12.26
N PRO A 185 -4.23 -20.27 -12.28
CA PRO A 185 -5.11 -21.40 -12.47
C PRO A 185 -5.01 -21.94 -13.91
N PRO A 186 -5.20 -23.25 -14.13
CA PRO A 186 -4.98 -23.88 -15.45
C PRO A 186 -6.02 -23.46 -16.51
N ASP A 187 -7.17 -22.97 -16.10
CA ASP A 187 -8.27 -22.50 -16.95
C ASP A 187 -8.22 -20.99 -17.27
N ALA A 188 -7.17 -20.29 -16.80
CA ALA A 188 -6.95 -18.90 -17.17
C ALA A 188 -6.83 -18.76 -18.70
N GLY A 189 -7.54 -17.78 -19.26
CA GLY A 189 -7.30 -17.38 -20.65
C GLY A 189 -5.93 -16.75 -20.79
N VAL A 190 -5.10 -17.21 -21.72
CA VAL A 190 -3.71 -16.76 -21.88
C VAL A 190 -3.46 -16.28 -23.29
N LEU A 191 -2.75 -15.16 -23.43
CA LEU A 191 -2.23 -14.62 -24.69
C LEU A 191 -0.73 -14.31 -24.53
N VAL A 192 0.08 -14.71 -25.51
CA VAL A 192 1.47 -14.28 -25.65
C VAL A 192 1.50 -13.02 -26.51
N PHE A 193 2.29 -12.03 -26.16
CA PHE A 193 2.36 -10.76 -26.88
C PHE A 193 3.79 -10.25 -27.00
N GLY A 194 4.07 -9.51 -28.05
CA GLY A 194 5.22 -8.65 -28.24
C GLY A 194 4.77 -7.24 -28.64
N ALA A 195 5.67 -6.43 -29.19
CA ALA A 195 5.37 -5.05 -29.57
C ALA A 195 4.24 -4.92 -30.61
N GLY A 196 4.17 -5.86 -31.56
CA GLY A 196 3.14 -5.89 -32.62
C GLY A 196 1.75 -6.27 -32.11
N GLU A 197 1.67 -7.03 -31.04
CA GLU A 197 0.42 -7.61 -30.51
C GLU A 197 -0.21 -6.77 -29.39
N LEU A 198 0.35 -5.62 -29.00
CA LEU A 198 -0.22 -4.77 -27.93
C LEU A 198 -1.71 -4.43 -28.14
N PRO A 199 -2.19 -4.08 -29.36
CA PRO A 199 -3.62 -3.86 -29.60
C PRO A 199 -4.46 -5.13 -29.42
N GLU A 200 -3.91 -6.29 -29.76
CA GLU A 200 -4.58 -7.59 -29.59
C GLU A 200 -4.66 -7.96 -28.10
N ALA A 201 -3.58 -7.79 -27.34
CA ALA A 201 -3.55 -8.02 -25.90
C ALA A 201 -4.62 -7.20 -25.17
N ARG A 202 -4.81 -5.92 -25.53
CA ARG A 202 -5.88 -5.07 -24.98
C ARG A 202 -7.27 -5.63 -25.32
N ARG A 203 -7.53 -5.94 -26.59
CA ARG A 203 -8.83 -6.51 -27.00
C ARG A 203 -9.12 -7.84 -26.32
N PHE A 204 -8.12 -8.71 -26.21
CA PHE A 204 -8.24 -9.98 -25.49
C PHE A 204 -8.63 -9.76 -24.03
N ALA A 205 -7.90 -8.88 -23.30
CA ALA A 205 -8.20 -8.60 -21.90
C ALA A 205 -9.61 -8.02 -21.71
N VAL A 206 -9.97 -7.01 -22.49
CA VAL A 206 -11.30 -6.37 -22.42
C VAL A 206 -12.41 -7.38 -22.72
N GLY A 207 -12.27 -8.18 -23.78
CA GLY A 207 -13.26 -9.20 -24.14
C GLY A 207 -13.43 -10.28 -23.06
N ARG A 208 -12.31 -10.77 -22.48
CA ARG A 208 -12.36 -11.73 -21.37
C ARG A 208 -12.93 -11.11 -20.10
N ALA A 209 -12.49 -9.92 -19.71
CA ALA A 209 -12.98 -9.23 -18.52
C ALA A 209 -14.49 -8.96 -18.61
N ALA A 210 -14.98 -8.52 -19.77
CA ALA A 210 -16.40 -8.33 -20.02
C ALA A 210 -17.19 -9.65 -19.91
N SER A 211 -16.66 -10.75 -20.47
CA SER A 211 -17.29 -12.08 -20.37
C SER A 211 -17.33 -12.63 -18.95
N LEU A 212 -16.47 -12.12 -18.06
CA LEU A 212 -16.38 -12.47 -16.63
C LEU A 212 -17.16 -11.50 -15.72
N GLY A 213 -17.88 -10.52 -16.31
CA GLY A 213 -18.83 -9.66 -15.59
C GLY A 213 -18.38 -8.21 -15.41
N LEU A 214 -17.15 -7.82 -15.77
CA LEU A 214 -16.74 -6.42 -15.69
C LEU A 214 -17.49 -5.57 -16.72
N ALA A 215 -17.96 -4.39 -16.28
CA ALA A 215 -18.67 -3.44 -17.13
C ALA A 215 -18.31 -1.98 -16.79
N GLY A 216 -18.75 -1.07 -17.66
CA GLY A 216 -18.63 0.38 -17.41
C GLY A 216 -17.20 0.83 -17.10
N GLN A 217 -17.04 1.61 -16.04
CA GLN A 217 -15.74 2.16 -15.64
C GLN A 217 -14.72 1.08 -15.29
N ARG A 218 -15.15 -0.02 -14.64
CA ARG A 218 -14.24 -1.11 -14.24
C ARG A 218 -13.59 -1.81 -15.44
N LEU A 219 -14.32 -1.90 -16.56
CA LEU A 219 -13.79 -2.45 -17.81
C LEU A 219 -12.74 -1.51 -18.43
N GLN A 220 -12.95 -0.19 -18.34
CA GLN A 220 -11.96 0.81 -18.76
C GLN A 220 -10.72 0.79 -17.85
N ASP A 221 -10.90 0.59 -16.54
CA ASP A 221 -9.80 0.42 -15.59
C ASP A 221 -8.95 -0.81 -15.93
N ALA A 222 -9.59 -1.93 -16.32
CA ALA A 222 -8.90 -3.13 -16.80
C ALA A 222 -8.11 -2.86 -18.08
N GLU A 223 -8.71 -2.17 -19.05
CA GLU A 223 -8.06 -1.80 -20.31
C GLU A 223 -6.81 -0.94 -20.07
N LEU A 224 -6.94 0.09 -19.22
CA LEU A 224 -5.83 0.96 -18.85
C LEU A 224 -4.71 0.19 -18.17
N ALA A 225 -5.03 -0.63 -17.15
CA ALA A 225 -4.03 -1.41 -16.42
C ALA A 225 -3.29 -2.39 -17.34
N VAL A 226 -4.00 -3.09 -18.24
CA VAL A 226 -3.38 -4.00 -19.21
C VAL A 226 -2.51 -3.24 -20.20
N ALA A 227 -2.96 -2.08 -20.69
CA ALA A 227 -2.16 -1.26 -21.61
C ALA A 227 -0.83 -0.83 -20.99
N GLU A 228 -0.85 -0.39 -19.73
CA GLU A 228 0.35 0.02 -19.00
C GLU A 228 1.29 -1.16 -18.74
N LEU A 229 0.77 -2.30 -18.26
CA LEU A 229 1.60 -3.46 -17.93
C LEU A 229 2.20 -4.11 -19.19
N THR A 230 1.42 -4.28 -20.26
CA THR A 230 1.94 -4.87 -21.51
C THR A 230 2.95 -3.96 -22.20
N THR A 231 2.75 -2.64 -22.14
CA THR A 231 3.75 -1.67 -22.63
C THR A 231 5.04 -1.75 -21.81
N ASN A 232 4.94 -1.86 -20.47
CA ASN A 232 6.10 -2.00 -19.61
C ASN A 232 6.89 -3.28 -19.93
N SER A 233 6.21 -4.40 -20.19
CA SER A 233 6.86 -5.66 -20.61
C SER A 233 7.62 -5.52 -21.93
N VAL A 234 7.05 -4.80 -22.89
CA VAL A 234 7.74 -4.55 -24.18
C VAL A 234 8.95 -3.63 -24.00
N VAL A 235 8.81 -2.58 -23.19
CA VAL A 235 9.88 -1.55 -23.05
C VAL A 235 10.97 -1.99 -22.07
N HIS A 236 10.59 -2.65 -20.97
CA HIS A 236 11.47 -2.96 -19.84
C HIS A 236 11.58 -4.46 -19.54
N GLY A 237 10.65 -5.27 -20.05
CA GLY A 237 10.50 -6.70 -19.72
C GLY A 237 11.08 -7.66 -20.75
N GLY A 238 11.98 -7.21 -21.64
CA GLY A 238 12.60 -8.09 -22.65
C GLY A 238 11.87 -8.12 -24.01
N GLY A 239 10.92 -7.23 -24.26
CA GLY A 239 10.27 -7.06 -25.58
C GLY A 239 9.00 -7.88 -25.77
N ALA A 240 8.68 -8.79 -24.89
CA ALA A 240 7.53 -9.69 -24.97
C ALA A 240 7.03 -10.10 -23.58
N GLY A 241 5.82 -10.67 -23.53
CA GLY A 241 5.27 -11.18 -22.27
C GLY A 241 4.09 -12.11 -22.48
N THR A 242 3.51 -12.55 -21.37
CA THR A 242 2.25 -13.30 -21.35
C THR A 242 1.22 -12.52 -20.53
N LEU A 243 0.02 -12.39 -21.07
CA LEU A 243 -1.16 -11.84 -20.41
C LEU A 243 -2.11 -13.00 -20.09
N ALA A 244 -2.55 -13.08 -18.84
CA ALA A 244 -3.58 -14.03 -18.42
C ALA A 244 -4.76 -13.32 -17.78
N VAL A 245 -5.99 -13.83 -17.99
CA VAL A 245 -7.24 -13.29 -17.44
C VAL A 245 -8.14 -14.42 -16.98
N TRP A 246 -8.63 -14.35 -15.71
CA TRP A 246 -9.55 -15.32 -15.12
C TRP A 246 -10.45 -14.67 -14.07
N ALA A 247 -11.43 -15.41 -13.58
CA ALA A 247 -12.25 -14.99 -12.43
C ALA A 247 -11.82 -15.75 -11.17
N GLU A 248 -11.76 -15.07 -10.05
CA GLU A 248 -11.42 -15.62 -8.74
C GLU A 248 -12.15 -14.85 -7.64
N ALA A 249 -12.88 -15.56 -6.78
CA ALA A 249 -13.52 -15.00 -5.59
C ALA A 249 -14.38 -13.73 -5.82
N GLY A 250 -15.11 -13.64 -6.95
CA GLY A 250 -15.95 -12.48 -7.30
C GLY A 250 -15.17 -11.31 -7.93
N GLN A 251 -13.92 -11.54 -8.28
CA GLN A 251 -13.04 -10.58 -8.95
C GLN A 251 -12.64 -11.07 -10.33
N VAL A 252 -12.38 -10.16 -11.23
CA VAL A 252 -11.61 -10.43 -12.45
C VAL A 252 -10.14 -10.17 -12.14
N VAL A 253 -9.31 -11.18 -12.42
CA VAL A 253 -7.88 -11.15 -12.19
C VAL A 253 -7.16 -11.10 -13.52
N CYS A 254 -6.23 -10.15 -13.65
CA CYS A 254 -5.34 -10.05 -14.80
C CYS A 254 -3.89 -10.16 -14.32
N GLU A 255 -3.08 -10.89 -15.06
CA GLU A 255 -1.65 -11.06 -14.77
C GLU A 255 -0.82 -10.87 -16.03
N VAL A 256 0.20 -10.04 -15.93
CA VAL A 256 1.23 -9.88 -16.98
C VAL A 256 2.54 -10.40 -16.43
N ARG A 257 3.20 -11.29 -17.23
CA ARG A 257 4.54 -11.81 -16.94
C ARG A 257 5.49 -11.50 -18.07
N ASP A 258 6.71 -11.14 -17.74
CA ASP A 258 7.81 -10.90 -18.65
C ASP A 258 9.15 -11.36 -18.04
N THR A 259 10.24 -11.25 -18.80
CA THR A 259 11.59 -11.64 -18.37
C THR A 259 12.39 -10.51 -17.73
N GLY A 260 11.79 -9.31 -17.59
CA GLY A 260 12.43 -8.18 -16.95
C GLY A 260 12.43 -8.31 -15.43
N ARG A 261 13.38 -7.63 -14.78
CA ARG A 261 13.45 -7.58 -13.31
C ARG A 261 13.04 -6.23 -12.78
N LEU A 262 12.12 -6.20 -11.84
CA LEU A 262 11.73 -5.00 -11.12
C LEU A 262 12.66 -4.82 -9.91
N THR A 263 13.67 -3.96 -10.03
CA THR A 263 14.70 -3.78 -8.99
C THR A 263 14.35 -2.74 -7.93
N ASP A 264 13.47 -1.77 -8.26
CA ASP A 264 13.02 -0.76 -7.31
C ASP A 264 11.74 -1.24 -6.58
N PRO A 265 11.81 -1.56 -5.27
CA PRO A 265 10.63 -2.03 -4.54
C PRO A 265 9.54 -0.94 -4.36
N LEU A 266 9.87 0.33 -4.59
CA LEU A 266 8.94 1.44 -4.59
C LEU A 266 8.40 1.80 -5.98
N ALA A 267 8.70 1.02 -7.02
CA ALA A 267 8.12 1.23 -8.35
C ALA A 267 6.58 1.23 -8.30
N GLY A 268 5.96 2.27 -8.87
CA GLY A 268 4.51 2.48 -8.80
C GLY A 268 3.98 2.90 -7.42
N ARG A 269 4.83 3.11 -6.43
CA ARG A 269 4.46 3.52 -5.06
C ARG A 269 5.01 4.89 -4.66
N ARG A 270 5.64 5.61 -5.59
CA ARG A 270 6.06 7.00 -5.40
C ARG A 270 5.17 7.95 -6.21
N PRO A 271 4.83 9.14 -5.68
CA PRO A 271 4.26 10.19 -6.52
C PRO A 271 5.21 10.51 -7.68
N PRO A 272 4.70 10.81 -8.88
CA PRO A 272 5.56 11.17 -10.00
C PRO A 272 6.27 12.50 -9.72
N GLU A 273 7.55 12.59 -10.03
CA GLU A 273 8.29 13.85 -9.94
C GLU A 273 7.83 14.84 -11.02
N ARG A 274 7.91 16.15 -10.72
CA ARG A 274 7.55 17.19 -11.69
C ARG A 274 8.52 17.12 -12.87
N GLY A 275 7.96 16.94 -14.09
CA GLY A 275 8.75 16.84 -15.32
C GLY A 275 9.23 15.41 -15.65
N GLN A 276 8.95 14.42 -14.85
CA GLN A 276 9.28 13.02 -15.16
C GLN A 276 8.44 12.55 -16.36
N ILE A 277 9.14 12.18 -17.44
CA ILE A 277 8.54 11.54 -18.62
C ILE A 277 8.61 10.03 -18.40
N GLY A 278 7.44 9.35 -18.26
CA GLY A 278 7.36 7.90 -18.00
C GLY A 278 7.38 7.53 -16.52
N GLY A 279 7.37 6.21 -16.22
CA GLY A 279 7.40 5.66 -14.86
C GLY A 279 6.09 5.78 -14.07
N ARG A 280 4.98 6.18 -14.72
CA ARG A 280 3.65 6.31 -14.08
C ARG A 280 2.76 5.07 -14.27
N GLY A 281 3.12 4.17 -15.18
CA GLY A 281 2.26 3.05 -15.56
C GLY A 281 1.85 2.19 -14.37
N LEU A 282 2.82 1.71 -13.58
CA LEU A 282 2.51 0.90 -12.40
C LEU A 282 1.78 1.69 -11.31
N LEU A 283 2.01 3.00 -11.18
CA LEU A 283 1.24 3.86 -10.28
C LEU A 283 -0.23 3.94 -10.70
N LEU A 284 -0.50 4.07 -12.01
CA LEU A 284 -1.87 4.05 -12.54
C LEU A 284 -2.54 2.69 -12.31
N VAL A 285 -1.81 1.58 -12.50
CA VAL A 285 -2.32 0.23 -12.18
C VAL A 285 -2.71 0.13 -10.71
N HIS A 286 -1.86 0.59 -9.78
CA HIS A 286 -2.21 0.65 -8.36
C HIS A 286 -3.43 1.53 -8.09
N TYR A 287 -3.61 2.59 -8.85
CA TYR A 287 -4.71 3.53 -8.65
C TYR A 287 -6.06 2.95 -9.06
N VAL A 288 -6.13 2.23 -10.18
CA VAL A 288 -7.40 1.71 -10.74
C VAL A 288 -7.78 0.33 -10.18
N ALA A 289 -6.81 -0.47 -9.74
CA ALA A 289 -7.05 -1.81 -9.22
C ALA A 289 -7.45 -1.83 -7.74
N ASP A 290 -8.22 -2.86 -7.35
CA ASP A 290 -8.58 -3.11 -5.94
C ASP A 290 -7.44 -3.76 -5.16
N LEU A 291 -6.60 -4.55 -5.84
CA LEU A 291 -5.38 -5.13 -5.31
C LEU A 291 -4.35 -5.28 -6.43
N VAL A 292 -3.08 -5.08 -6.10
CA VAL A 292 -1.95 -5.42 -6.99
C VAL A 292 -0.94 -6.25 -6.20
N ARG A 293 -0.54 -7.38 -6.78
CA ARG A 293 0.52 -8.24 -6.28
C ARG A 293 1.65 -8.27 -7.31
N VAL A 294 2.87 -8.21 -6.83
CA VAL A 294 4.07 -8.27 -7.66
C VAL A 294 4.96 -9.39 -7.15
N HIS A 295 5.46 -10.20 -8.08
CA HIS A 295 6.54 -11.16 -7.85
C HIS A 295 7.64 -10.90 -8.85
N THR A 296 8.88 -10.73 -8.38
CA THR A 296 10.04 -10.46 -9.25
C THR A 296 11.26 -11.24 -8.77
N THR A 297 11.95 -11.84 -9.72
CA THR A 297 13.18 -12.62 -9.52
C THR A 297 14.17 -12.28 -10.63
N ASP A 298 15.31 -12.96 -10.66
CA ASP A 298 16.26 -12.86 -11.78
C ASP A 298 15.69 -13.48 -13.08
N ASP A 299 14.67 -14.36 -12.97
CA ASP A 299 14.03 -15.03 -14.11
C ASP A 299 12.88 -14.20 -14.72
N GLY A 300 12.47 -13.13 -14.08
CA GLY A 300 11.40 -12.25 -14.58
C GLY A 300 10.50 -11.64 -13.52
N THR A 301 9.49 -10.93 -14.00
CA THR A 301 8.48 -10.25 -13.18
C THR A 301 7.08 -10.71 -13.55
N ALA A 302 6.24 -10.94 -12.54
CA ALA A 302 4.80 -11.10 -12.66
C ALA A 302 4.09 -9.96 -11.92
N VAL A 303 3.24 -9.21 -12.61
CA VAL A 303 2.36 -8.21 -12.01
C VAL A 303 0.94 -8.68 -12.18
N ARG A 304 0.24 -8.88 -11.07
CA ARG A 304 -1.15 -9.31 -11.02
C ARG A 304 -2.00 -8.21 -10.39
N PHE A 305 -3.13 -7.89 -11.02
CA PHE A 305 -4.11 -6.98 -10.45
C PHE A 305 -5.50 -7.59 -10.43
N TYR A 306 -6.31 -7.13 -9.48
CA TYR A 306 -7.65 -7.63 -9.18
C TYR A 306 -8.65 -6.49 -9.31
N LEU A 307 -9.81 -6.79 -9.88
CA LEU A 307 -10.92 -5.85 -10.04
C LEU A 307 -12.21 -6.51 -9.59
N ASP A 308 -12.92 -5.90 -8.64
CA ASP A 308 -14.22 -6.34 -8.18
C ASP A 308 -15.26 -6.23 -9.33
N VAL A 309 -16.15 -7.24 -9.44
CA VAL A 309 -17.22 -7.30 -10.45
C VAL A 309 -18.47 -6.59 -9.98
#